data_e97a79b71703ccfbee03c9aa190f9456
#
_entry.id   e97a79b71703ccfbee03c9aa190f9456
#
_cell.length_a   1.000
_cell.length_b   1.000
_cell.length_c   1.000
_cell.angle_alpha   90.00
_cell.angle_beta   90.00
_cell.angle_gamma   90.00
#
_symmetry.space_group_name_H-M   'P 1'
#
loop_
_entity.id
_entity.type
_entity.pdbx_description
1 polymer ?
#
loop_
_entity_poly.entity_id
_entity_poly.type
_entity_poly.pdbx_seq_one_letter_code
_entity_poly.pdbx_strand_id
1 'polypeptide(L)'
;MIGTGPLLPLLPRRRLAALRDAREGGVTVLLSAALLMLLGVASVCVDLGSVYLAQRRLQGIADAAAMAAAQETAPGQRENTARAIITRSNAQQVSIDSLENGHYRKDKSIEIDARFAPGGDNSAARLRLSQTVPLFFARALGMNDATVRAEATAAKLDMAAYSLGSSLLKVSDGIPNALLSALTGTQLELSVLDTQGLASTQIDLLGFADAVKAEVNAKDIAYAELFDRPIDLGTALRALAASTKDSAVAATIAGIADNAPYETILLSDILDLGPYGALDYNPGTASPEIDAYSLIRTMLEAGHGDELDVQFNLAVTGLSSLNVRLVRGTGLEHSPWLTVTGASNYSLRTAQARLLLTARVGTGSALLPSLELPIYIDLAEAEATLNDISCTGNPATDGVTLGVSPALGTVGIGKPDASDMGDLSEEVTLTPATLVSVPLLARVTGLSQVSLGGKTAPQEVLFTLAEIRDDKTKTVATNDLARSLATSLISQTKLNVQALGLMINLSTITSIVGNTLSLIAPILDSTIFSLTEALGVKPGAADVHVDKVRCGVSTVIA
;
A
#
# COMPACT_ATOMS: atom_id res chain seq x y z
N MET A 1 -5.33 72.90 58.71
CA MET A 1 -5.93 71.86 59.59
C MET A 1 -5.26 70.55 59.21
N ILE A 2 -4.38 70.07 60.09
CA ILE A 2 -3.54 68.88 59.89
C ILE A 2 -4.31 67.70 60.43
N GLY A 3 -4.69 66.74 59.58
CA GLY A 3 -5.39 65.50 59.97
C GLY A 3 -4.37 64.41 60.27
N THR A 4 -4.30 64.02 61.51
CA THR A 4 -3.48 62.92 62.01
C THR A 4 -4.10 61.59 61.65
N GLY A 5 -3.42 60.75 60.83
CA GLY A 5 -3.81 59.35 60.58
C GLY A 5 -3.51 58.43 61.77
N PRO A 6 -4.23 57.34 61.94
CA PRO A 6 -4.09 56.45 63.11
C PRO A 6 -2.81 55.62 63.00
N LEU A 7 -1.98 55.69 64.04
CA LEU A 7 -0.85 54.82 64.26
C LEU A 7 -1.30 53.37 64.51
N LEU A 8 -0.87 52.43 63.67
CA LEU A 8 -0.99 50.99 63.91
C LEU A 8 -0.31 50.63 65.24
N PRO A 9 -0.98 49.89 66.13
CA PRO A 9 -0.40 49.49 67.41
C PRO A 9 0.74 48.49 67.22
N LEU A 10 1.93 48.86 67.64
CA LEU A 10 3.09 47.98 67.71
C LEU A 10 2.75 46.82 68.64
N LEU A 11 2.71 45.58 68.14
CA LEU A 11 2.50 44.36 68.89
C LEU A 11 3.56 44.26 69.98
N PRO A 12 3.18 44.04 71.26
CA PRO A 12 4.10 44.03 72.40
C PRO A 12 5.11 42.89 72.25
N ARG A 13 6.38 43.19 72.37
CA ARG A 13 7.55 42.27 72.31
C ARG A 13 7.37 40.96 73.06
N ARG A 14 6.51 40.94 74.11
CA ARG A 14 6.18 39.75 74.92
C ARG A 14 5.37 38.70 74.12
N ARG A 15 4.58 39.05 73.13
CA ARG A 15 3.85 38.09 72.27
C ARG A 15 4.73 37.39 71.25
N LEU A 16 5.75 38.06 70.80
CA LEU A 16 6.76 37.48 69.86
C LEU A 16 7.69 36.50 70.59
N ALA A 17 8.03 36.74 71.88
CA ALA A 17 8.79 35.80 72.72
C ALA A 17 7.98 34.53 73.04
N ALA A 18 6.69 34.67 73.31
CA ALA A 18 5.79 33.52 73.57
C ALA A 18 5.57 32.62 72.38
N LEU A 19 5.60 33.18 71.15
CA LEU A 19 5.56 32.42 69.86
C LEU A 19 6.85 31.61 69.63
N ARG A 20 8.01 32.08 70.19
CA ARG A 20 9.29 31.39 70.01
C ARG A 20 9.45 30.19 70.91
N ASP A 21 8.80 30.20 72.06
CA ASP A 21 8.87 29.11 73.09
C ASP A 21 7.71 28.10 72.95
N ALA A 22 6.70 28.34 72.12
CA ALA A 22 5.59 27.43 71.93
C ALA A 22 6.01 26.23 71.04
N ARG A 23 6.29 25.10 71.64
CA ARG A 23 6.63 23.81 71.00
C ARG A 23 5.43 23.14 70.30
N GLU A 24 4.20 23.60 70.59
CA GLU A 24 2.97 23.01 70.02
C GLU A 24 2.63 23.52 68.57
N GLY A 25 3.34 24.52 68.05
CA GLY A 25 3.12 25.10 66.73
C GLY A 25 3.91 24.45 65.58
N GLY A 26 4.74 23.43 65.86
CA GLY A 26 5.63 22.85 64.88
C GLY A 26 4.91 22.21 63.66
N VAL A 27 3.76 21.57 63.92
CA VAL A 27 2.94 20.96 62.85
C VAL A 27 2.31 22.04 61.96
N THR A 28 1.86 23.14 62.53
CA THR A 28 1.25 24.26 61.80
C THR A 28 2.26 24.97 60.91
N VAL A 29 3.51 25.14 61.37
CA VAL A 29 4.61 25.73 60.61
C VAL A 29 5.02 24.80 59.47
N LEU A 30 5.15 23.49 59.74
CA LEU A 30 5.45 22.48 58.69
C LEU A 30 4.33 22.39 57.66
N LEU A 31 3.06 22.40 58.12
CA LEU A 31 1.90 22.38 57.20
C LEU A 31 1.83 23.64 56.33
N SER A 32 2.12 24.80 56.91
CA SER A 32 2.16 26.07 56.18
C SER A 32 3.31 26.10 55.17
N ALA A 33 4.50 25.60 55.51
CA ALA A 33 5.62 25.48 54.63
C ALA A 33 5.34 24.48 53.49
N ALA A 34 4.74 23.33 53.80
CA ALA A 34 4.32 22.33 52.86
C ALA A 34 3.24 22.86 51.87
N LEU A 35 2.28 23.62 52.38
CA LEU A 35 1.25 24.27 51.57
C LEU A 35 1.83 25.30 50.63
N LEU A 36 2.78 26.13 51.08
CA LEU A 36 3.48 27.08 50.24
C LEU A 36 4.30 26.39 49.15
N MET A 37 4.96 25.28 49.47
CA MET A 37 5.69 24.48 48.50
C MET A 37 4.76 23.85 47.46
N LEU A 38 3.62 23.28 47.90
CA LEU A 38 2.60 22.72 47.01
C LEU A 38 2.01 23.79 46.09
N LEU A 39 1.70 24.98 46.61
CA LEU A 39 1.22 26.09 45.81
C LEU A 39 2.28 26.58 44.82
N GLY A 40 3.55 26.59 45.21
CA GLY A 40 4.67 26.89 44.34
C GLY A 40 4.79 25.91 43.18
N VAL A 41 4.75 24.60 43.47
CA VAL A 41 4.77 23.54 42.46
C VAL A 41 3.55 23.65 41.53
N ALA A 42 2.34 23.79 42.07
CA ALA A 42 1.11 23.93 41.31
C ALA A 42 1.17 25.17 40.36
N SER A 43 1.75 26.27 40.84
CA SER A 43 1.93 27.48 40.05
C SER A 43 2.84 27.25 38.83
N VAL A 44 3.96 26.58 39.02
CA VAL A 44 4.89 26.23 37.92
C VAL A 44 4.20 25.28 36.95
N CYS A 45 3.46 24.29 37.41
CA CYS A 45 2.72 23.37 36.56
C CYS A 45 1.68 24.09 35.69
N VAL A 46 0.96 25.09 36.23
CA VAL A 46 -0.03 25.84 35.46
C VAL A 46 0.65 26.70 34.38
N ASP A 47 1.72 27.41 34.72
CA ASP A 47 2.44 28.25 33.75
C ASP A 47 3.08 27.40 32.65
N LEU A 48 3.77 26.29 32.98
CA LEU A 48 4.31 25.35 32.01
C LEU A 48 3.23 24.72 31.16
N GLY A 49 2.10 24.32 31.75
CA GLY A 49 0.96 23.76 31.02
C GLY A 49 0.37 24.76 30.02
N SER A 50 0.25 26.05 30.41
CA SER A 50 -0.23 27.11 29.51
C SER A 50 0.72 27.37 28.33
N VAL A 51 2.02 27.39 28.58
CA VAL A 51 3.06 27.54 27.56
C VAL A 51 3.06 26.35 26.61
N TYR A 52 2.97 25.13 27.13
CA TYR A 52 2.89 23.91 26.32
C TYR A 52 1.65 23.89 25.40
N LEU A 53 0.47 24.23 25.94
CA LEU A 53 -0.75 24.31 25.13
C LEU A 53 -0.66 25.41 24.06
N ALA A 54 -0.05 26.54 24.39
CA ALA A 54 0.17 27.61 23.41
C ALA A 54 1.14 27.16 22.30
N GLN A 55 2.20 26.45 22.66
CA GLN A 55 3.15 25.88 21.70
C GLN A 55 2.45 24.91 20.72
N ARG A 56 1.64 23.96 21.23
CA ARG A 56 0.88 23.05 20.38
C ARG A 56 -0.12 23.75 19.46
N ARG A 57 -0.83 24.75 19.98
CA ARG A 57 -1.74 25.55 19.15
C ARG A 57 -1.00 26.35 18.09
N LEU A 58 0.12 26.95 18.46
CA LEU A 58 0.92 27.73 17.52
C LEU A 58 1.47 26.83 16.40
N GLN A 59 1.88 25.60 16.71
CA GLN A 59 2.33 24.64 15.69
C GLN A 59 1.20 24.33 14.70
N GLY A 60 0.00 23.98 15.16
CA GLY A 60 -1.12 23.72 14.25
C GLY A 60 -1.52 24.94 13.40
N ILE A 61 -1.33 26.17 13.91
CA ILE A 61 -1.54 27.40 13.13
C ILE A 61 -0.42 27.56 12.09
N ALA A 62 0.83 27.28 12.45
CA ALA A 62 1.96 27.33 11.54
C ALA A 62 1.79 26.34 10.38
N ASP A 63 1.39 25.11 10.68
CA ASP A 63 1.12 24.05 9.70
C ASP A 63 0.03 24.48 8.70
N ALA A 64 -1.11 24.93 9.21
CA ALA A 64 -2.22 25.38 8.37
C ALA A 64 -1.86 26.62 7.52
N ALA A 65 -1.11 27.56 8.11
CA ALA A 65 -0.71 28.78 7.41
C ALA A 65 0.39 28.51 6.36
N ALA A 66 1.34 27.59 6.66
CA ALA A 66 2.36 27.15 5.70
C ALA A 66 1.73 26.42 4.51
N MET A 67 0.77 25.50 4.76
CA MET A 67 0.01 24.82 3.68
C MET A 67 -0.73 25.83 2.80
N ALA A 68 -1.41 26.79 3.38
CA ALA A 68 -2.12 27.83 2.62
C ALA A 68 -1.16 28.71 1.81
N ALA A 69 -0.01 29.07 2.38
CA ALA A 69 1.04 29.81 1.68
C ALA A 69 1.65 29.00 0.53
N ALA A 70 1.91 27.70 0.72
CA ALA A 70 2.43 26.84 -0.33
C ALA A 70 1.45 26.66 -1.49
N GLN A 71 0.14 26.66 -1.20
CA GLN A 71 -0.92 26.55 -2.19
C GLN A 71 -1.07 27.79 -3.08
N GLU A 72 -0.72 28.97 -2.54
CA GLU A 72 -0.80 30.23 -3.26
C GLU A 72 0.23 30.28 -4.40
N THR A 73 -0.27 30.46 -5.63
CA THR A 73 0.57 30.50 -6.83
C THR A 73 1.35 31.80 -6.99
N ALA A 74 0.81 32.91 -6.47
CA ALA A 74 1.45 34.21 -6.53
C ALA A 74 2.38 34.43 -5.32
N PRO A 75 3.71 34.38 -5.45
CA PRO A 75 4.61 34.49 -4.30
C PRO A 75 4.40 35.73 -3.44
N GLY A 76 3.99 36.85 -4.06
CA GLY A 76 3.71 38.10 -3.35
C GLY A 76 2.42 38.10 -2.51
N GLN A 77 1.54 37.13 -2.70
CA GLN A 77 0.29 37.00 -1.92
C GLN A 77 0.38 35.96 -0.78
N ARG A 78 1.44 35.16 -0.75
CA ARG A 78 1.61 34.08 0.24
C ARG A 78 1.56 34.54 1.68
N GLU A 79 2.19 35.68 1.98
CA GLU A 79 2.14 36.26 3.31
C GLU A 79 0.74 36.71 3.71
N ASN A 80 -0.02 37.30 2.77
CA ASN A 80 -1.41 37.70 3.01
C ASN A 80 -2.29 36.47 3.26
N THR A 81 -2.06 35.39 2.51
CA THR A 81 -2.78 34.12 2.69
C THR A 81 -2.47 33.49 4.04
N ALA A 82 -1.20 33.45 4.44
CA ALA A 82 -0.79 32.98 5.77
C ALA A 82 -1.41 33.82 6.90
N ARG A 83 -1.37 35.15 6.78
CA ARG A 83 -2.02 36.08 7.74
C ARG A 83 -3.52 35.87 7.87
N ALA A 84 -4.21 35.55 6.76
CA ALA A 84 -5.63 35.26 6.78
C ALA A 84 -5.94 34.02 7.62
N ILE A 85 -5.13 32.96 7.53
CA ILE A 85 -5.26 31.76 8.36
C ILE A 85 -5.01 32.06 9.84
N ILE A 86 -3.92 32.79 10.14
CA ILE A 86 -3.59 33.21 11.52
C ILE A 86 -4.75 33.99 12.13
N THR A 87 -5.31 34.95 11.37
CA THR A 87 -6.44 35.77 11.84
C THR A 87 -7.68 34.91 12.11
N ARG A 88 -7.99 33.93 11.25
CA ARG A 88 -9.13 33.01 11.44
C ARG A 88 -8.97 32.09 12.65
N SER A 89 -7.75 31.80 13.06
CA SER A 89 -7.48 30.95 14.24
C SER A 89 -7.83 31.61 15.58
N ASN A 90 -8.19 32.89 15.58
CA ASN A 90 -8.45 33.71 16.79
C ASN A 90 -7.28 33.71 17.79
N ALA A 91 -6.06 33.40 17.36
CA ALA A 91 -4.89 33.41 18.22
C ALA A 91 -4.42 34.85 18.45
N GLN A 92 -4.28 35.20 19.72
CA GLN A 92 -3.81 36.53 20.11
C GLN A 92 -2.28 36.59 20.08
N GLN A 93 -1.75 37.73 19.67
CA GLN A 93 -0.30 38.02 19.73
C GLN A 93 0.58 37.04 18.93
N VAL A 94 0.09 36.52 17.81
CA VAL A 94 0.88 35.73 16.86
C VAL A 94 1.47 36.67 15.81
N SER A 95 2.79 36.55 15.61
CA SER A 95 3.54 37.28 14.58
C SER A 95 4.22 36.32 13.60
N ILE A 96 4.32 36.75 12.35
CA ILE A 96 5.14 36.06 11.34
C ILE A 96 6.55 36.57 11.50
N ASP A 97 7.48 35.72 11.90
CA ASP A 97 8.90 36.04 12.03
C ASP A 97 9.57 35.99 10.66
N SER A 98 9.24 34.96 9.84
CA SER A 98 9.69 34.86 8.45
C SER A 98 8.76 33.97 7.64
N LEU A 99 8.67 34.28 6.33
CA LEU A 99 8.09 33.43 5.31
C LEU A 99 9.08 33.31 4.16
N GLU A 100 9.60 32.12 3.96
CA GLU A 100 10.58 31.81 2.92
C GLU A 100 9.92 31.00 1.81
N ASN A 101 10.06 31.46 0.55
CA ASN A 101 9.65 30.71 -0.62
C ASN A 101 10.80 29.85 -1.11
N GLY A 102 10.50 28.63 -1.52
CA GLY A 102 11.52 27.69 -1.96
C GLY A 102 10.98 26.52 -2.74
N HIS A 103 11.83 25.53 -2.90
CA HIS A 103 11.46 24.23 -3.44
C HIS A 103 11.84 23.11 -2.46
N TYR A 104 11.14 22.00 -2.53
CA TYR A 104 11.38 20.84 -1.68
C TYR A 104 12.03 19.72 -2.47
N ARG A 105 13.20 19.25 -1.99
CA ARG A 105 13.92 18.10 -2.56
C ARG A 105 13.48 16.82 -1.86
N LYS A 106 12.85 15.92 -2.61
CA LYS A 106 12.44 14.60 -2.11
C LYS A 106 13.61 13.61 -2.26
N ASP A 107 14.67 13.83 -1.51
CA ASP A 107 15.83 12.96 -1.49
C ASP A 107 15.96 12.33 -0.10
N LYS A 108 15.77 11.00 -0.01
CA LYS A 108 15.84 10.26 1.26
C LYS A 108 17.25 10.28 1.88
N SER A 109 18.29 10.56 1.10
CA SER A 109 19.68 10.70 1.59
C SER A 109 19.94 12.01 2.32
N ILE A 110 19.04 13.00 2.18
CA ILE A 110 19.14 14.31 2.82
C ILE A 110 18.21 14.31 4.04
N GLU A 111 18.69 14.82 5.17
CA GLU A 111 17.87 15.02 6.37
C GLU A 111 16.65 15.89 6.07
N ILE A 112 15.51 15.61 6.73
CA ILE A 112 14.22 16.23 6.44
C ILE A 112 14.29 17.75 6.44
N ASP A 113 14.95 18.34 7.42
CA ASP A 113 15.08 19.80 7.56
C ASP A 113 15.94 20.45 6.45
N ALA A 114 16.86 19.68 5.85
CA ALA A 114 17.72 20.12 4.77
C ALA A 114 17.13 19.96 3.36
N ARG A 115 15.94 19.35 3.24
CA ARG A 115 15.26 19.14 1.95
C ARG A 115 14.62 20.41 1.41
N PHE A 116 14.30 21.40 2.25
CA PHE A 116 13.84 22.70 1.79
C PHE A 116 15.02 23.53 1.31
N ALA A 117 14.95 24.06 0.09
CA ALA A 117 15.93 24.98 -0.45
C ALA A 117 15.25 26.29 -0.88
N PRO A 118 15.74 27.46 -0.44
CA PRO A 118 15.19 28.76 -0.84
C PRO A 118 15.29 29.00 -2.35
N GLY A 119 14.28 29.66 -2.92
CA GLY A 119 14.23 29.96 -4.36
C GLY A 119 13.77 28.77 -5.20
N GLY A 120 14.03 28.79 -6.50
CA GLY A 120 13.58 27.75 -7.43
C GLY A 120 12.16 27.97 -7.94
N ASP A 121 11.38 26.87 -8.10
CA ASP A 121 10.03 26.85 -8.67
C ASP A 121 8.94 27.39 -7.74
N ASN A 122 9.28 27.78 -6.53
CA ASN A 122 8.34 28.22 -5.50
C ASN A 122 7.28 27.14 -5.13
N SER A 123 7.60 25.87 -5.25
CA SER A 123 6.69 24.77 -4.89
C SER A 123 6.56 24.57 -3.37
N ALA A 124 7.39 25.22 -2.56
CA ALA A 124 7.38 25.12 -1.11
C ALA A 124 7.39 26.48 -0.41
N ALA A 125 6.92 26.49 0.83
CA ALA A 125 6.96 27.62 1.74
C ALA A 125 7.36 27.17 3.14
N ARG A 126 8.30 27.90 3.76
CA ARG A 126 8.68 27.72 5.16
C ARG A 126 8.24 28.93 5.95
N LEU A 127 7.43 28.70 6.97
CA LEU A 127 6.84 29.74 7.81
C LEU A 127 7.34 29.58 9.24
N ARG A 128 7.81 30.69 9.83
CA ARG A 128 8.16 30.78 11.24
C ARG A 128 7.21 31.76 11.93
N LEU A 129 6.62 31.29 13.01
CA LEU A 129 5.72 32.06 13.84
C LEU A 129 6.26 32.21 15.25
N SER A 130 5.93 33.32 15.91
CA SER A 130 6.12 33.47 17.34
C SER A 130 4.84 33.98 17.99
N GLN A 131 4.65 33.63 19.26
CA GLN A 131 3.53 34.07 20.08
C GLN A 131 4.01 34.37 21.48
N THR A 132 3.55 35.51 22.00
CA THR A 132 3.77 35.89 23.40
C THR A 132 2.64 35.33 24.26
N VAL A 133 2.99 34.52 25.26
CA VAL A 133 2.08 33.85 26.19
C VAL A 133 2.22 34.48 27.58
N PRO A 134 1.17 35.07 28.16
CA PRO A 134 1.27 35.64 29.49
C PRO A 134 1.42 34.54 30.54
N LEU A 135 2.33 34.74 31.48
CA LEU A 135 2.52 33.85 32.64
C LEU A 135 1.67 34.35 33.81
N PHE A 136 1.02 33.43 34.50
CA PHE A 136 0.09 33.79 35.56
C PHE A 136 0.81 33.95 36.92
N PHE A 137 1.60 32.96 37.29
CA PHE A 137 2.26 32.88 38.60
C PHE A 137 3.71 33.36 38.58
N ALA A 138 4.42 33.13 37.51
CA ALA A 138 5.81 33.57 37.36
C ALA A 138 5.94 35.11 37.33
N ARG A 139 4.84 35.84 37.15
CA ARG A 139 4.78 37.31 37.32
C ARG A 139 5.22 37.75 38.72
N ALA A 140 4.93 36.94 39.74
CA ALA A 140 5.39 37.23 41.11
C ALA A 140 6.92 37.19 41.26
N LEU A 141 7.60 36.51 40.29
CA LEU A 141 9.05 36.42 40.19
C LEU A 141 9.64 37.39 39.18
N GLY A 142 8.81 38.28 38.61
CA GLY A 142 9.25 39.30 37.62
C GLY A 142 9.26 38.81 36.19
N MET A 143 8.77 37.56 35.91
CA MET A 143 8.65 37.05 34.53
C MET A 143 7.19 37.23 34.07
N ASN A 144 6.95 38.18 33.18
CA ASN A 144 5.58 38.56 32.78
C ASN A 144 5.02 37.69 31.66
N ASP A 145 5.86 37.22 30.77
CA ASP A 145 5.48 36.46 29.58
C ASP A 145 6.58 35.49 29.15
N ALA A 146 6.21 34.54 28.29
CA ALA A 146 7.11 33.63 27.60
C ALA A 146 6.81 33.69 26.10
N THR A 147 7.85 33.63 25.27
CA THR A 147 7.70 33.57 23.81
C THR A 147 7.83 32.14 23.36
N VAL A 148 6.78 31.61 22.73
CA VAL A 148 6.77 30.33 22.04
C VAL A 148 6.98 30.54 20.55
N ARG A 149 7.63 29.58 19.87
CA ARG A 149 7.92 29.64 18.44
C ARG A 149 7.49 28.36 17.77
N ALA A 150 7.02 28.46 16.53
CA ALA A 150 6.68 27.33 15.69
C ALA A 150 7.25 27.54 14.29
N GLU A 151 7.72 26.46 13.71
CA GLU A 151 8.16 26.43 12.32
C GLU A 151 7.41 25.34 11.59
N ALA A 152 6.97 25.62 10.35
CA ALA A 152 6.33 24.66 9.48
C ALA A 152 6.81 24.85 8.05
N THR A 153 7.15 23.77 7.40
CA THR A 153 7.48 23.73 5.98
C THR A 153 6.39 22.95 5.26
N ALA A 154 5.78 23.57 4.24
CA ALA A 154 4.80 22.92 3.39
C ALA A 154 5.22 23.00 1.92
N ALA A 155 4.95 21.96 1.16
CA ALA A 155 5.17 21.93 -0.28
C ALA A 155 3.88 21.66 -1.04
N LYS A 156 3.78 22.27 -2.23
CA LYS A 156 2.75 21.98 -3.22
C LYS A 156 3.27 20.83 -4.08
N LEU A 157 2.61 19.71 -4.02
CA LEU A 157 2.98 18.50 -4.72
C LEU A 157 1.87 18.09 -5.66
N ASP A 158 2.23 17.69 -6.86
CA ASP A 158 1.37 16.94 -7.74
C ASP A 158 1.54 15.47 -7.40
N MET A 159 0.44 14.76 -7.25
CA MET A 159 0.42 13.38 -6.78
C MET A 159 -0.37 12.51 -7.74
N ALA A 160 0.12 11.31 -7.99
CA ALA A 160 -0.60 10.26 -8.69
C ALA A 160 -0.53 8.95 -7.91
N ALA A 161 -1.60 8.19 -7.97
CA ALA A 161 -1.63 6.79 -7.58
C ALA A 161 -1.88 5.96 -8.84
N TYR A 162 -1.14 4.88 -8.99
CA TYR A 162 -1.25 3.99 -10.13
C TYR A 162 -1.06 2.55 -9.71
N SER A 163 -1.57 1.65 -10.51
CA SER A 163 -1.48 0.21 -10.30
C SER A 163 -0.86 -0.48 -11.51
N LEU A 164 -0.18 -1.58 -11.22
CA LEU A 164 0.44 -2.47 -12.17
C LEU A 164 -0.15 -3.85 -12.00
N GLY A 165 -0.64 -4.45 -13.08
CA GLY A 165 -1.38 -5.70 -13.04
C GLY A 165 -2.83 -5.51 -13.50
N SER A 166 -3.61 -6.57 -13.56
CA SER A 166 -4.98 -6.47 -14.04
C SER A 166 -5.90 -5.88 -12.96
N SER A 167 -6.16 -4.58 -13.05
CA SER A 167 -7.07 -3.85 -12.15
C SER A 167 -8.56 -4.18 -12.39
N LEU A 168 -8.88 -4.81 -13.51
CA LEU A 168 -10.23 -5.25 -13.85
C LEU A 168 -10.31 -6.77 -13.78
N LEU A 169 -10.48 -7.28 -12.57
CA LEU A 169 -10.80 -8.69 -12.36
C LEU A 169 -12.15 -8.98 -13.03
N LYS A 170 -12.12 -9.53 -14.24
CA LYS A 170 -13.29 -10.20 -14.78
C LYS A 170 -13.41 -11.53 -14.04
N VAL A 171 -14.16 -11.50 -12.95
CA VAL A 171 -14.44 -12.68 -12.15
C VAL A 171 -15.11 -13.71 -13.04
N SER A 172 -14.38 -14.74 -13.44
CA SER A 172 -14.88 -15.87 -14.18
C SER A 172 -14.63 -17.17 -13.42
N ASP A 173 -15.68 -17.97 -13.33
CA ASP A 173 -15.65 -19.41 -13.06
C ASP A 173 -15.02 -19.89 -11.73
N GLY A 174 -15.15 -19.12 -10.62
CA GLY A 174 -14.75 -19.58 -9.29
C GLY A 174 -13.24 -19.63 -9.03
N ILE A 175 -12.40 -19.16 -9.96
CA ILE A 175 -10.94 -19.09 -9.80
C ILE A 175 -10.55 -18.21 -8.62
N PRO A 176 -11.12 -16.99 -8.43
CA PRO A 176 -10.80 -16.15 -7.28
C PRO A 176 -11.11 -16.82 -5.94
N ASN A 177 -12.25 -17.53 -5.84
CA ASN A 177 -12.59 -18.28 -4.64
C ASN A 177 -11.60 -19.44 -4.37
N ALA A 178 -11.20 -20.16 -5.42
CA ALA A 178 -10.24 -21.25 -5.29
C ALA A 178 -8.86 -20.73 -4.85
N LEU A 179 -8.43 -19.58 -5.37
CA LEU A 179 -7.19 -18.94 -4.97
C LEU A 179 -7.24 -18.45 -3.50
N LEU A 180 -8.30 -17.73 -3.11
CA LEU A 180 -8.44 -17.27 -1.72
C LEU A 180 -8.56 -18.46 -0.76
N SER A 181 -9.23 -19.55 -1.15
CA SER A 181 -9.30 -20.79 -0.37
C SER A 181 -7.93 -21.44 -0.21
N ALA A 182 -7.10 -21.43 -1.25
CA ALA A 182 -5.73 -21.93 -1.18
C ALA A 182 -4.87 -21.08 -0.26
N LEU A 183 -5.00 -19.76 -0.33
CA LEU A 183 -4.27 -18.80 0.51
C LEU A 183 -4.67 -18.83 1.99
N THR A 184 -5.94 -19.11 2.28
CA THR A 184 -6.39 -19.29 3.67
C THR A 184 -6.13 -20.70 4.22
N GLY A 185 -5.78 -21.64 3.36
CA GLY A 185 -5.66 -23.07 3.72
C GLY A 185 -7.00 -23.73 4.09
N THR A 186 -8.11 -23.04 3.88
CA THR A 186 -9.48 -23.52 4.18
C THR A 186 -10.36 -23.35 2.97
N GLN A 187 -11.37 -24.23 2.82
CA GLN A 187 -12.32 -24.09 1.73
C GLN A 187 -13.30 -22.95 2.03
N LEU A 188 -13.17 -21.84 1.31
CA LEU A 188 -14.10 -20.73 1.36
C LEU A 188 -15.29 -21.02 0.43
N GLU A 189 -16.51 -20.66 0.85
CA GLU A 189 -17.74 -20.84 0.07
C GLU A 189 -18.20 -19.50 -0.53
N LEU A 190 -17.28 -18.76 -1.19
CA LEU A 190 -17.60 -17.48 -1.82
C LEU A 190 -18.33 -17.72 -3.13
N SER A 191 -19.48 -17.06 -3.29
CA SER A 191 -20.19 -17.03 -4.56
C SER A 191 -19.49 -16.10 -5.58
N VAL A 192 -19.89 -16.21 -6.84
CA VAL A 192 -19.43 -15.28 -7.89
C VAL A 192 -19.81 -13.83 -7.55
N LEU A 193 -20.96 -13.61 -6.92
CA LEU A 193 -21.39 -12.27 -6.49
C LEU A 193 -20.52 -11.72 -5.36
N ASP A 194 -20.10 -12.56 -4.41
CA ASP A 194 -19.19 -12.14 -3.32
C ASP A 194 -17.84 -11.71 -3.89
N THR A 195 -17.27 -12.51 -4.78
CA THR A 195 -15.98 -12.19 -5.42
C THR A 195 -16.06 -10.95 -6.33
N GLN A 196 -17.19 -10.76 -7.04
CA GLN A 196 -17.45 -9.52 -7.78
C GLN A 196 -17.61 -8.32 -6.85
N GLY A 197 -18.30 -8.48 -5.73
CA GLY A 197 -18.43 -7.46 -4.70
C GLY A 197 -17.06 -7.01 -4.17
N LEU A 198 -16.19 -7.97 -3.83
CA LEU A 198 -14.81 -7.69 -3.40
C LEU A 198 -14.02 -6.92 -4.48
N ALA A 199 -14.09 -7.34 -5.74
CA ALA A 199 -13.34 -6.72 -6.83
C ALA A 199 -13.85 -5.31 -7.21
N SER A 200 -15.13 -5.03 -7.00
CA SER A 200 -15.73 -3.73 -7.32
C SER A 200 -15.72 -2.72 -6.16
N THR A 201 -15.46 -3.17 -4.93
CA THR A 201 -15.46 -2.30 -3.75
C THR A 201 -14.12 -1.63 -3.57
N GLN A 202 -14.12 -0.29 -3.62
CA GLN A 202 -12.93 0.52 -3.37
C GLN A 202 -12.78 0.79 -1.87
N ILE A 203 -11.60 0.53 -1.36
CA ILE A 203 -11.19 0.73 0.03
C ILE A 203 -10.38 2.01 0.14
N ASP A 204 -10.81 2.90 1.00
CA ASP A 204 -10.07 4.09 1.43
C ASP A 204 -8.89 3.66 2.31
N LEU A 205 -7.66 3.83 1.85
CA LEU A 205 -6.47 3.34 2.57
C LEU A 205 -6.23 4.08 3.90
N LEU A 206 -6.57 5.36 4.01
CA LEU A 206 -6.44 6.07 5.28
C LEU A 206 -7.55 5.65 6.26
N GLY A 207 -8.76 5.41 5.77
CA GLY A 207 -9.84 4.83 6.56
C GLY A 207 -9.50 3.42 7.04
N PHE A 208 -8.85 2.61 6.21
CA PHE A 208 -8.31 1.31 6.59
C PHE A 208 -7.22 1.44 7.68
N ALA A 209 -6.26 2.36 7.51
CA ALA A 209 -5.22 2.61 8.50
C ALA A 209 -5.79 3.04 9.87
N ASP A 210 -6.83 3.90 9.87
CA ASP A 210 -7.54 4.27 11.11
C ASP A 210 -8.24 3.06 11.75
N ALA A 211 -8.85 2.18 10.94
CA ALA A 211 -9.47 0.96 11.44
C ALA A 211 -8.41 0.01 12.05
N VAL A 212 -7.24 -0.14 11.41
CA VAL A 212 -6.11 -0.91 11.96
C VAL A 212 -5.67 -0.31 13.30
N LYS A 213 -5.49 1.03 13.39
CA LYS A 213 -5.17 1.70 14.67
C LYS A 213 -6.17 1.37 15.77
N ALA A 214 -7.45 1.35 15.44
CA ALA A 214 -8.51 1.04 16.38
C ALA A 214 -8.41 -0.41 16.88
N GLU A 215 -8.20 -1.37 15.99
CA GLU A 215 -8.08 -2.80 16.31
C GLU A 215 -6.85 -3.10 17.21
N VAL A 216 -5.70 -2.48 16.91
CA VAL A 216 -4.46 -2.71 17.67
C VAL A 216 -4.29 -1.75 18.85
N ASN A 217 -5.29 -0.90 19.15
CA ASN A 217 -5.26 0.14 20.20
C ASN A 217 -4.05 1.08 20.12
N ALA A 218 -3.57 1.35 18.93
CA ALA A 218 -2.40 2.19 18.66
C ALA A 218 -2.85 3.65 18.40
N LYS A 219 -3.09 4.39 19.47
CA LYS A 219 -3.41 5.83 19.37
C LYS A 219 -2.13 6.65 19.29
N ASP A 220 -2.21 7.78 18.58
CA ASP A 220 -1.14 8.79 18.52
C ASP A 220 0.20 8.31 17.89
N ILE A 221 0.16 7.36 16.97
CA ILE A 221 1.33 6.95 16.16
C ILE A 221 1.11 7.30 14.68
N ALA A 222 2.19 7.58 13.95
CA ALA A 222 2.15 7.81 12.52
C ALA A 222 1.76 6.53 11.77
N TYR A 223 1.11 6.67 10.61
CA TYR A 223 0.71 5.51 9.81
C TYR A 223 1.89 4.67 9.33
N ALA A 224 3.02 5.31 8.97
CA ALA A 224 4.22 4.58 8.60
C ALA A 224 4.75 3.71 9.76
N GLU A 225 4.79 4.25 10.99
CA GLU A 225 5.19 3.50 12.17
C GLU A 225 4.20 2.35 12.48
N LEU A 226 2.89 2.56 12.23
CA LEU A 226 1.90 1.51 12.39
C LEU A 226 2.14 0.37 11.40
N PHE A 227 2.41 0.71 10.13
CA PHE A 227 2.56 -0.27 9.06
C PHE A 227 3.87 -1.07 9.17
N ASP A 228 4.89 -0.50 9.82
CA ASP A 228 6.15 -1.19 10.15
C ASP A 228 6.05 -2.12 11.37
N ARG A 229 4.87 -2.23 11.99
CA ARG A 229 4.65 -3.15 13.12
C ARG A 229 4.07 -4.46 12.64
N PRO A 230 4.52 -5.61 13.18
CA PRO A 230 3.88 -6.89 12.93
C PRO A 230 2.42 -6.87 13.41
N ILE A 231 1.49 -7.15 12.50
CA ILE A 231 0.05 -7.18 12.76
C ILE A 231 -0.45 -8.58 12.41
N ASP A 232 -1.29 -9.15 13.28
CA ASP A 232 -1.97 -10.41 13.00
C ASP A 232 -2.85 -10.26 11.74
N LEU A 233 -2.73 -11.18 10.80
CA LEU A 233 -3.41 -11.14 9.51
C LEU A 233 -4.93 -11.07 9.66
N GLY A 234 -5.50 -11.89 10.56
CA GLY A 234 -6.93 -11.86 10.84
C GLY A 234 -7.37 -10.51 11.43
N THR A 235 -6.51 -9.86 12.23
CA THR A 235 -6.76 -8.52 12.77
C THR A 235 -6.74 -7.46 11.66
N ALA A 236 -5.79 -7.53 10.73
CA ALA A 236 -5.74 -6.63 9.58
C ALA A 236 -6.98 -6.79 8.68
N LEU A 237 -7.42 -8.03 8.43
CA LEU A 237 -8.64 -8.32 7.67
C LEU A 237 -9.92 -7.85 8.38
N ARG A 238 -10.01 -7.97 9.72
CA ARG A 238 -11.14 -7.39 10.49
C ARG A 238 -11.17 -5.88 10.41
N ALA A 239 -10.02 -5.22 10.48
CA ALA A 239 -9.92 -3.78 10.27
C ALA A 239 -10.38 -3.38 8.86
N LEU A 240 -10.04 -4.18 7.85
CA LEU A 240 -10.52 -3.98 6.48
C LEU A 240 -12.04 -4.09 6.39
N ALA A 241 -12.62 -5.12 7.00
CA ALA A 241 -14.09 -5.27 7.08
C ALA A 241 -14.74 -4.05 7.76
N ALA A 242 -14.16 -3.56 8.86
CA ALA A 242 -14.66 -2.41 9.60
C ALA A 242 -14.57 -1.10 8.80
N SER A 243 -13.59 -0.94 7.92
CA SER A 243 -13.42 0.23 7.06
C SER A 243 -14.31 0.20 5.80
N THR A 244 -14.88 -0.97 5.48
CA THR A 244 -15.69 -1.19 4.28
C THR A 244 -17.10 -0.66 4.46
N LYS A 245 -17.57 0.19 3.52
CA LYS A 245 -18.89 0.84 3.59
C LYS A 245 -20.04 -0.10 3.19
N ASP A 246 -19.78 -1.04 2.29
CA ASP A 246 -20.77 -2.04 1.87
C ASP A 246 -20.85 -3.16 2.90
N SER A 247 -22.01 -3.33 3.53
CA SER A 247 -22.20 -4.30 4.60
C SER A 247 -22.15 -5.76 4.14
N ALA A 248 -22.49 -6.06 2.88
CA ALA A 248 -22.39 -7.40 2.33
C ALA A 248 -20.93 -7.77 2.09
N VAL A 249 -20.17 -6.85 1.50
CA VAL A 249 -18.73 -7.01 1.28
C VAL A 249 -17.99 -7.08 2.62
N ALA A 250 -18.34 -6.24 3.59
CA ALA A 250 -17.78 -6.29 4.94
C ALA A 250 -17.99 -7.65 5.61
N ALA A 251 -19.18 -8.24 5.48
CA ALA A 251 -19.47 -9.59 5.99
C ALA A 251 -18.64 -10.67 5.29
N THR A 252 -18.47 -10.57 3.97
CA THR A 252 -17.59 -11.47 3.21
C THR A 252 -16.14 -11.38 3.69
N ILE A 253 -15.61 -10.16 3.89
CA ILE A 253 -14.25 -9.94 4.40
C ILE A 253 -14.09 -10.51 5.82
N ALA A 254 -15.09 -10.30 6.70
CA ALA A 254 -15.08 -10.86 8.04
C ALA A 254 -15.05 -12.40 8.01
N GLY A 255 -15.82 -13.04 7.11
CA GLY A 255 -15.77 -14.49 6.90
C GLY A 255 -14.40 -14.99 6.45
N ILE A 256 -13.70 -14.23 5.60
CA ILE A 256 -12.31 -14.53 5.21
C ILE A 256 -11.37 -14.36 6.41
N ALA A 257 -11.54 -13.30 7.20
CA ALA A 257 -10.73 -13.04 8.39
C ALA A 257 -10.82 -14.16 9.44
N ASP A 258 -12.00 -14.74 9.61
CA ASP A 258 -12.22 -15.86 10.55
C ASP A 258 -11.53 -17.17 10.09
N ASN A 259 -11.19 -17.27 8.81
CA ASN A 259 -10.49 -18.40 8.20
C ASN A 259 -9.03 -18.08 7.86
N ALA A 260 -8.55 -16.91 8.18
CA ALA A 260 -7.17 -16.53 7.90
C ALA A 260 -6.17 -17.32 8.76
N PRO A 261 -4.99 -17.68 8.23
CA PRO A 261 -3.95 -18.32 9.03
C PRO A 261 -3.46 -17.39 10.15
N TYR A 262 -2.99 -17.98 11.25
CA TYR A 262 -2.43 -17.24 12.39
C TYR A 262 -1.00 -16.79 12.09
N GLU A 263 -0.88 -15.86 11.15
CA GLU A 263 0.40 -15.30 10.70
C GLU A 263 0.40 -13.79 10.95
N THR A 264 1.59 -13.22 11.03
CA THR A 264 1.78 -11.76 11.16
C THR A 264 2.33 -11.20 9.87
N ILE A 265 1.85 -10.02 9.49
CA ILE A 265 2.29 -9.29 8.31
C ILE A 265 2.79 -7.90 8.68
N LEU A 266 3.66 -7.34 7.87
CA LEU A 266 3.99 -5.93 7.86
C LEU A 266 3.18 -5.27 6.74
N LEU A 267 2.33 -4.31 7.10
CA LEU A 267 1.56 -3.59 6.08
C LEU A 267 2.45 -2.71 5.20
N SER A 268 3.65 -2.33 5.66
CA SER A 268 4.66 -1.63 4.86
C SER A 268 5.20 -2.45 3.69
N ASP A 269 5.15 -3.78 3.76
CA ASP A 269 5.55 -4.66 2.66
C ASP A 269 4.48 -4.71 1.55
N ILE A 270 3.24 -4.32 1.88
CA ILE A 270 2.08 -4.37 0.99
C ILE A 270 1.73 -2.98 0.48
N LEU A 271 1.77 -1.96 1.35
CA LEU A 271 1.27 -0.62 1.11
C LEU A 271 2.28 0.43 1.56
N ASP A 272 2.59 1.37 0.68
CA ASP A 272 3.33 2.59 1.04
C ASP A 272 2.36 3.79 0.96
N LEU A 273 2.06 4.43 2.08
CA LEU A 273 1.18 5.59 2.15
C LEU A 273 1.85 6.89 1.67
N GLY A 274 3.10 6.84 1.23
CA GLY A 274 3.84 8.00 0.75
C GLY A 274 3.85 9.15 1.77
N PRO A 275 3.46 10.37 1.36
CA PRO A 275 3.46 11.53 2.26
C PRO A 275 2.48 11.40 3.43
N TYR A 276 1.43 10.59 3.30
CA TYR A 276 0.46 10.37 4.38
C TYR A 276 0.99 9.46 5.48
N GLY A 277 2.07 8.71 5.22
CA GLY A 277 2.69 7.85 6.22
C GLY A 277 3.18 8.60 7.47
N ALA A 278 3.54 9.88 7.33
CA ALA A 278 3.96 10.72 8.45
C ALA A 278 2.80 11.24 9.31
N LEU A 279 1.55 11.10 8.85
CA LEU A 279 0.38 11.56 9.58
C LEU A 279 -0.03 10.55 10.66
N ASP A 280 -0.60 11.07 11.74
CA ASP A 280 -1.21 10.30 12.83
C ASP A 280 -2.74 10.36 12.83
N TYR A 281 -3.34 11.04 11.85
CA TYR A 281 -4.79 11.20 11.67
C TYR A 281 -5.17 11.25 10.19
N ASN A 282 -6.41 10.86 9.89
CA ASN A 282 -6.97 10.99 8.55
C ASN A 282 -7.44 12.45 8.32
N PRO A 283 -6.86 13.17 7.36
CA PRO A 283 -7.25 14.57 7.10
C PRO A 283 -8.64 14.72 6.46
N GLY A 284 -9.36 13.62 6.19
CA GLY A 284 -10.68 13.64 5.54
C GLY A 284 -10.66 14.13 4.09
N THR A 285 -9.47 14.29 3.51
CA THR A 285 -9.28 14.54 2.08
C THR A 285 -9.33 13.22 1.34
N ALA A 286 -9.62 13.21 0.02
CA ALA A 286 -9.68 11.96 -0.72
C ALA A 286 -8.35 11.20 -0.57
N SER A 287 -8.40 10.02 0.02
CA SER A 287 -7.26 9.12 0.21
C SER A 287 -7.08 8.22 -1.02
N PRO A 288 -5.93 7.56 -1.16
CA PRO A 288 -5.76 6.49 -2.14
C PRO A 288 -6.81 5.40 -1.90
N GLU A 289 -7.30 4.79 -2.97
CA GLU A 289 -8.24 3.68 -2.91
C GLU A 289 -7.66 2.48 -3.65
N ILE A 290 -7.98 1.29 -3.17
CA ILE A 290 -7.63 0.00 -3.76
C ILE A 290 -8.85 -0.91 -3.71
N ASP A 291 -9.01 -1.80 -4.69
CA ASP A 291 -10.10 -2.77 -4.62
C ASP A 291 -9.87 -3.80 -3.49
N ALA A 292 -10.97 -4.22 -2.85
CA ALA A 292 -10.90 -5.07 -1.68
C ALA A 292 -10.31 -6.46 -1.99
N TYR A 293 -10.57 -7.02 -3.18
CA TYR A 293 -10.03 -8.33 -3.56
C TYR A 293 -8.50 -8.30 -3.64
N SER A 294 -7.94 -7.30 -4.32
CA SER A 294 -6.48 -7.16 -4.47
C SER A 294 -5.82 -6.97 -3.12
N LEU A 295 -6.38 -6.14 -2.24
CA LEU A 295 -5.83 -5.93 -0.90
C LEU A 295 -5.88 -7.20 -0.04
N ILE A 296 -7.01 -7.93 -0.03
CA ILE A 296 -7.15 -9.21 0.69
C ILE A 296 -6.13 -10.22 0.17
N ARG A 297 -6.07 -10.42 -1.15
CA ARG A 297 -5.13 -11.34 -1.77
C ARG A 297 -3.69 -11.03 -1.35
N THR A 298 -3.27 -9.77 -1.48
CA THR A 298 -1.89 -9.36 -1.15
C THR A 298 -1.59 -9.53 0.35
N MET A 299 -2.55 -9.25 1.24
CA MET A 299 -2.39 -9.52 2.68
C MET A 299 -2.26 -11.02 2.97
N LEU A 300 -3.07 -11.87 2.34
CA LEU A 300 -2.99 -13.32 2.49
C LEU A 300 -1.67 -13.86 1.93
N GLU A 301 -1.21 -13.37 0.79
CA GLU A 301 0.09 -13.73 0.19
C GLU A 301 1.25 -13.34 1.13
N ALA A 302 1.23 -12.13 1.68
CA ALA A 302 2.24 -11.67 2.64
C ALA A 302 2.28 -12.51 3.92
N GLY A 303 1.15 -13.07 4.35
CA GLY A 303 1.08 -13.99 5.48
C GLY A 303 1.82 -15.33 5.24
N HIS A 304 2.17 -15.67 4.00
CA HIS A 304 2.95 -16.87 3.69
C HIS A 304 4.48 -16.59 3.67
N GLY A 305 4.91 -15.36 3.94
CA GLY A 305 6.32 -14.94 3.92
C GLY A 305 6.83 -14.63 2.52
N ASP A 306 8.16 -14.73 2.32
CA ASP A 306 8.82 -14.32 1.08
C ASP A 306 8.48 -15.19 -0.14
N GLU A 307 8.06 -16.42 0.08
CA GLU A 307 7.66 -17.36 -0.98
C GLU A 307 6.32 -18.03 -0.64
N LEU A 308 5.39 -17.92 -1.57
CA LEU A 308 4.12 -18.63 -1.53
C LEU A 308 4.20 -19.89 -2.39
N ASP A 309 3.99 -21.07 -1.82
CA ASP A 309 3.83 -22.34 -2.56
C ASP A 309 2.50 -22.99 -2.19
N VAL A 310 1.52 -22.85 -3.04
CA VAL A 310 0.16 -23.40 -2.82
C VAL A 310 -0.27 -24.31 -3.96
N GLN A 311 -1.07 -25.32 -3.60
CA GLN A 311 -1.66 -26.24 -4.56
C GLN A 311 -3.17 -26.30 -4.39
N PHE A 312 -3.90 -26.25 -5.50
CA PHE A 312 -5.36 -26.33 -5.50
C PHE A 312 -5.89 -26.97 -6.80
N ASN A 313 -7.15 -27.39 -6.76
CA ASN A 313 -7.82 -27.96 -7.90
C ASN A 313 -8.89 -26.99 -8.43
N LEU A 314 -8.94 -26.88 -9.76
CA LEU A 314 -9.97 -26.11 -10.45
C LEU A 314 -10.93 -27.06 -11.18
N ALA A 315 -12.23 -26.78 -11.04
CA ALA A 315 -13.26 -27.44 -11.83
C ALA A 315 -13.41 -26.67 -13.15
N VAL A 316 -12.94 -27.25 -14.25
CA VAL A 316 -13.01 -26.63 -15.59
C VAL A 316 -13.81 -27.53 -16.50
N THR A 317 -14.87 -26.98 -17.13
CA THR A 317 -15.69 -27.72 -18.07
C THR A 317 -14.88 -28.24 -19.25
N GLY A 318 -14.94 -29.53 -19.53
CA GLY A 318 -14.15 -30.17 -20.59
C GLY A 318 -12.85 -30.83 -20.12
N LEU A 319 -12.46 -30.64 -18.87
CA LEU A 319 -11.35 -31.34 -18.25
C LEU A 319 -11.87 -32.31 -17.17
N SER A 320 -11.20 -33.46 -16.99
CA SER A 320 -11.50 -34.39 -15.90
C SER A 320 -10.99 -33.87 -14.56
N SER A 321 -9.85 -33.17 -14.56
CA SER A 321 -9.29 -32.43 -13.43
C SER A 321 -8.27 -31.41 -13.93
N LEU A 322 -8.11 -30.31 -13.20
CA LEU A 322 -7.02 -29.37 -13.36
C LEU A 322 -6.42 -29.09 -11.98
N ASN A 323 -5.21 -29.55 -11.78
CA ASN A 323 -4.42 -29.21 -10.60
C ASN A 323 -3.52 -28.03 -10.91
N VAL A 324 -3.43 -27.06 -10.01
CA VAL A 324 -2.60 -25.87 -10.10
C VAL A 324 -1.66 -25.86 -8.92
N ARG A 325 -0.36 -25.74 -9.18
CA ARG A 325 0.65 -25.35 -8.19
C ARG A 325 1.14 -23.97 -8.57
N LEU A 326 1.05 -23.05 -7.62
CA LEU A 326 1.51 -21.68 -7.72
C LEU A 326 2.66 -21.48 -6.75
N VAL A 327 3.79 -21.02 -7.26
CA VAL A 327 4.90 -20.47 -6.47
C VAL A 327 5.03 -19.00 -6.84
N ARG A 328 5.06 -18.11 -5.85
CA ARG A 328 5.13 -16.67 -6.06
C ARG A 328 6.04 -16.03 -5.04
N GLY A 329 6.89 -15.10 -5.49
CA GLY A 329 7.64 -14.19 -4.65
C GLY A 329 6.82 -12.97 -4.23
N THR A 330 7.41 -12.11 -3.44
CA THR A 330 6.82 -10.84 -3.01
C THR A 330 6.88 -9.79 -4.13
N GLY A 331 5.86 -8.97 -4.27
CA GLY A 331 5.80 -7.86 -5.23
C GLY A 331 4.78 -6.81 -4.82
N LEU A 332 5.10 -5.55 -5.05
CA LEU A 332 4.23 -4.40 -4.79
C LEU A 332 3.49 -4.02 -6.09
N GLU A 333 2.19 -4.27 -6.14
CA GLU A 333 1.36 -4.09 -7.35
C GLU A 333 0.60 -2.76 -7.39
N HIS A 334 0.43 -2.10 -6.25
CA HIS A 334 -0.28 -0.83 -6.13
C HIS A 334 0.59 0.24 -5.52
N SER A 335 0.59 1.42 -6.11
CA SER A 335 1.30 2.56 -5.54
C SER A 335 0.41 3.32 -4.56
N PRO A 336 1.02 3.88 -3.53
CA PRO A 336 0.39 4.95 -2.77
C PRO A 336 0.28 6.22 -3.64
N TRP A 337 -0.18 7.31 -3.03
CA TRP A 337 -0.01 8.62 -3.61
C TRP A 337 1.47 8.97 -3.75
N LEU A 338 1.98 8.94 -4.96
CA LEU A 338 3.36 9.29 -5.28
C LEU A 338 3.45 10.70 -5.87
N THR A 339 4.55 11.35 -5.58
CA THR A 339 4.88 12.63 -6.21
C THR A 339 6.13 12.48 -7.05
N VAL A 340 6.14 13.11 -8.23
CA VAL A 340 7.37 13.31 -8.98
C VAL A 340 8.03 14.58 -8.47
N THR A 341 8.85 14.44 -7.45
CA THR A 341 9.74 15.50 -7.01
C THR A 341 11.16 14.98 -7.13
N GLY A 342 11.76 15.14 -8.29
CA GLY A 342 13.15 14.81 -8.62
C GLY A 342 13.71 13.55 -7.97
N ALA A 343 14.21 12.61 -8.77
CA ALA A 343 15.03 11.46 -8.37
C ALA A 343 14.41 10.38 -7.46
N SER A 344 13.12 10.24 -7.36
CA SER A 344 12.56 9.03 -6.73
C SER A 344 12.23 8.00 -7.80
N ASN A 345 13.14 7.09 -8.05
CA ASN A 345 12.89 5.86 -8.82
C ASN A 345 12.00 4.91 -8.01
N TYR A 346 10.78 5.33 -7.72
CA TYR A 346 9.80 4.39 -7.17
C TYR A 346 9.26 3.59 -8.34
N SER A 347 9.48 2.30 -8.31
CA SER A 347 8.92 1.38 -9.29
C SER A 347 7.97 0.41 -8.62
N LEU A 348 6.78 0.24 -9.18
CA LEU A 348 5.96 -0.92 -8.89
C LEU A 348 6.50 -2.11 -9.64
N ARG A 349 6.47 -3.26 -9.01
CA ARG A 349 6.86 -4.52 -9.61
C ARG A 349 5.82 -5.57 -9.30
N THR A 350 5.39 -6.31 -10.32
CA THR A 350 4.66 -7.54 -10.07
C THR A 350 5.62 -8.60 -9.51
N ALA A 351 5.12 -9.49 -8.68
CA ALA A 351 5.93 -10.59 -8.19
C ALA A 351 6.29 -11.54 -9.34
N GLN A 352 7.49 -12.14 -9.26
CA GLN A 352 7.81 -13.32 -10.04
C GLN A 352 6.85 -14.45 -9.66
N ALA A 353 6.32 -15.16 -10.64
CA ALA A 353 5.38 -16.24 -10.40
C ALA A 353 5.67 -17.45 -11.28
N ARG A 354 5.63 -18.64 -10.68
CA ARG A 354 5.71 -19.93 -11.37
C ARG A 354 4.42 -20.70 -11.19
N LEU A 355 3.87 -21.15 -12.29
CA LEU A 355 2.65 -21.93 -12.34
C LEU A 355 2.92 -23.27 -12.99
N LEU A 356 2.45 -24.34 -12.35
CA LEU A 356 2.39 -25.66 -12.95
C LEU A 356 0.92 -26.10 -12.99
N LEU A 357 0.34 -26.08 -14.18
CA LEU A 357 -1.00 -26.57 -14.43
C LEU A 357 -0.93 -28.01 -14.93
N THR A 358 -1.56 -28.93 -14.23
CA THR A 358 -1.66 -30.34 -14.68
C THR A 358 -3.10 -30.65 -15.06
N ALA A 359 -3.37 -30.57 -16.35
CA ALA A 359 -4.69 -30.87 -16.90
C ALA A 359 -4.81 -32.35 -17.23
N ARG A 360 -5.93 -32.99 -16.83
CA ARG A 360 -6.29 -34.34 -17.22
C ARG A 360 -7.56 -34.35 -18.05
N VAL A 361 -7.53 -35.11 -19.13
CA VAL A 361 -8.67 -35.24 -20.01
C VAL A 361 -8.80 -36.68 -20.56
N GLY A 362 -10.00 -37.15 -20.73
CA GLY A 362 -10.24 -38.43 -21.39
C GLY A 362 -9.97 -38.33 -22.90
N THR A 363 -9.28 -39.31 -23.46
CA THR A 363 -8.99 -39.35 -24.91
C THR A 363 -10.20 -39.86 -25.74
N GLY A 364 -11.27 -40.31 -25.07
CA GLY A 364 -12.41 -40.98 -25.75
C GLY A 364 -12.07 -42.35 -26.36
N SER A 365 -10.87 -42.87 -26.11
CA SER A 365 -10.38 -44.13 -26.63
C SER A 365 -10.14 -45.15 -25.53
N ALA A 366 -10.62 -46.39 -25.71
CA ALA A 366 -10.33 -47.49 -24.78
C ALA A 366 -8.82 -47.85 -24.75
N LEU A 367 -8.09 -47.53 -25.80
CA LEU A 367 -6.65 -47.77 -25.91
C LEU A 367 -5.85 -46.75 -25.08
N LEU A 368 -6.33 -45.48 -25.03
CA LEU A 368 -5.67 -44.37 -24.33
C LEU A 368 -6.67 -43.71 -23.37
N PRO A 369 -6.81 -44.19 -22.14
CA PRO A 369 -7.92 -43.82 -21.27
C PRO A 369 -7.86 -42.36 -20.79
N SER A 370 -6.67 -41.78 -20.64
CA SER A 370 -6.50 -40.40 -20.22
C SER A 370 -5.21 -39.79 -20.75
N LEU A 371 -5.25 -38.49 -20.94
CA LEU A 371 -4.11 -37.62 -21.23
C LEU A 371 -3.84 -36.75 -20.01
N GLU A 372 -2.58 -36.67 -19.60
CA GLU A 372 -2.10 -35.74 -18.59
C GLU A 372 -1.18 -34.72 -19.23
N LEU A 373 -1.51 -33.45 -19.13
CA LEU A 373 -0.78 -32.36 -19.77
C LEU A 373 -0.28 -31.38 -18.69
N PRO A 374 1.01 -31.45 -18.34
CA PRO A 374 1.63 -30.45 -17.49
C PRO A 374 2.05 -29.26 -18.34
N ILE A 375 1.56 -28.07 -17.99
CA ILE A 375 1.94 -26.78 -18.56
C ILE A 375 2.66 -25.99 -17.47
N TYR A 376 3.91 -25.72 -17.69
CA TYR A 376 4.74 -24.87 -16.86
C TYR A 376 4.77 -23.45 -17.39
N ILE A 377 4.61 -22.47 -16.50
CA ILE A 377 4.67 -21.04 -16.80
C ILE A 377 5.58 -20.39 -15.77
N ASP A 378 6.64 -19.74 -16.23
CA ASP A 378 7.53 -18.91 -15.42
C ASP A 378 7.40 -17.47 -15.90
N LEU A 379 7.04 -16.57 -15.01
CA LEU A 379 6.83 -15.15 -15.28
C LEU A 379 7.79 -14.34 -14.43
N ALA A 380 8.68 -13.59 -15.09
CA ALA A 380 9.48 -12.57 -14.44
C ALA A 380 8.62 -11.35 -14.05
N GLU A 381 9.19 -10.48 -13.26
CA GLU A 381 8.53 -9.24 -12.82
C GLU A 381 8.20 -8.32 -14.01
N ALA A 382 7.00 -7.75 -14.02
CA ALA A 382 6.71 -6.53 -14.78
C ALA A 382 7.05 -5.32 -13.91
N GLU A 383 7.45 -4.21 -14.53
CA GLU A 383 7.84 -3.00 -13.81
C GLU A 383 7.09 -1.78 -14.37
N ALA A 384 6.61 -0.92 -13.48
CA ALA A 384 6.07 0.39 -13.84
C ALA A 384 6.68 1.47 -12.94
N THR A 385 7.15 2.55 -13.56
CA THR A 385 7.74 3.71 -12.88
C THR A 385 6.93 4.97 -13.17
N LEU A 386 6.80 5.84 -12.19
CA LEU A 386 6.20 7.16 -12.38
C LEU A 386 7.26 8.10 -12.96
N ASN A 387 7.13 8.46 -14.24
CA ASN A 387 8.08 9.32 -14.92
C ASN A 387 7.73 10.80 -14.79
N ASP A 388 6.44 11.16 -14.92
CA ASP A 388 6.01 12.57 -14.88
C ASP A 388 4.55 12.72 -14.48
N ILE A 389 4.23 13.86 -13.83
CA ILE A 389 2.86 14.35 -13.60
C ILE A 389 2.79 15.77 -14.13
N SER A 390 2.03 15.99 -15.18
CA SER A 390 1.81 17.30 -15.79
C SER A 390 0.46 17.88 -15.35
N CYS A 391 0.48 19.06 -14.75
CA CYS A 391 -0.68 19.79 -14.25
C CYS A 391 -0.59 21.28 -14.66
N THR A 392 -0.49 21.55 -15.95
CA THR A 392 -0.29 22.90 -16.52
C THR A 392 -1.60 23.64 -16.83
N GLY A 393 -2.72 22.95 -16.80
CA GLY A 393 -4.03 23.44 -17.21
C GLY A 393 -4.34 23.18 -18.69
N ASN A 394 -3.49 22.42 -19.39
CA ASN A 394 -3.70 22.00 -20.77
C ASN A 394 -4.26 20.56 -20.85
N PRO A 395 -5.55 20.36 -21.16
CA PRO A 395 -6.17 19.03 -21.13
C PRO A 395 -5.54 17.98 -22.06
N ALA A 396 -4.80 18.43 -23.08
CA ALA A 396 -4.17 17.53 -24.06
C ALA A 396 -2.83 16.94 -23.58
N THR A 397 -2.15 17.65 -22.67
CA THR A 397 -0.81 17.25 -22.17
C THR A 397 -0.80 16.98 -20.67
N ASP A 398 -1.84 17.46 -19.96
CA ASP A 398 -1.95 17.19 -18.53
C ASP A 398 -2.38 15.76 -18.26
N GLY A 399 -1.67 15.14 -17.33
CA GLY A 399 -1.87 13.76 -16.98
C GLY A 399 -0.67 13.15 -16.27
N VAL A 400 -0.57 11.84 -16.35
CA VAL A 400 0.46 11.03 -15.70
C VAL A 400 1.18 10.20 -16.76
N THR A 401 2.51 10.28 -16.76
CA THR A 401 3.35 9.46 -17.65
C THR A 401 4.04 8.37 -16.84
N LEU A 402 3.79 7.12 -17.21
CA LEU A 402 4.42 5.93 -16.63
C LEU A 402 5.43 5.34 -17.61
N GLY A 403 6.57 4.87 -17.10
CA GLY A 403 7.51 4.03 -17.82
C GLY A 403 7.19 2.57 -17.51
N VAL A 404 6.84 1.76 -18.50
CA VAL A 404 6.32 0.40 -18.29
C VAL A 404 7.16 -0.63 -19.03
N SER A 405 7.61 -1.64 -18.29
CA SER A 405 8.28 -2.85 -18.81
C SER A 405 7.37 -4.05 -18.58
N PRO A 406 6.93 -4.77 -19.62
CA PRO A 406 6.06 -5.93 -19.45
C PRO A 406 6.82 -7.14 -18.88
N ALA A 407 6.10 -8.03 -18.20
CA ALA A 407 6.63 -9.28 -17.69
C ALA A 407 7.17 -10.17 -18.83
N LEU A 408 8.39 -10.64 -18.64
CA LEU A 408 9.03 -11.62 -19.51
C LEU A 408 8.88 -13.01 -18.89
N GLY A 409 8.95 -14.08 -19.68
CA GLY A 409 8.84 -15.40 -19.08
C GLY A 409 9.10 -16.55 -20.04
N THR A 410 8.92 -17.75 -19.50
CA THR A 410 9.01 -19.00 -20.25
C THR A 410 7.75 -19.82 -20.03
N VAL A 411 7.21 -20.38 -21.08
CA VAL A 411 6.08 -21.29 -21.01
C VAL A 411 6.44 -22.58 -21.70
N GLY A 412 6.09 -23.71 -21.11
CA GLY A 412 6.45 -25.01 -21.67
C GLY A 412 5.48 -26.13 -21.31
N ILE A 413 5.46 -27.17 -22.16
CA ILE A 413 4.92 -28.48 -21.82
C ILE A 413 6.09 -29.35 -21.44
N GLY A 414 6.14 -29.81 -20.21
CA GLY A 414 7.23 -30.58 -19.67
C GLY A 414 7.07 -30.77 -18.15
N LYS A 415 7.95 -31.57 -17.58
CA LYS A 415 7.98 -31.77 -16.14
C LYS A 415 9.14 -30.96 -15.56
N PRO A 416 8.88 -29.93 -14.74
CA PRO A 416 9.93 -29.27 -13.96
C PRO A 416 10.45 -30.20 -12.86
N ASP A 417 11.67 -30.00 -12.39
CA ASP A 417 12.12 -30.62 -11.14
C ASP A 417 11.33 -30.00 -9.98
N ALA A 418 10.94 -30.84 -9.01
CA ALA A 418 10.11 -30.38 -7.90
C ALA A 418 10.87 -29.44 -6.95
N SER A 419 12.19 -29.60 -6.84
CA SER A 419 13.07 -28.71 -6.08
C SER A 419 13.20 -27.33 -6.71
N ASP A 420 13.30 -27.29 -8.06
CA ASP A 420 13.55 -26.04 -8.78
C ASP A 420 12.30 -25.15 -8.85
N MET A 421 11.11 -25.74 -8.69
CA MET A 421 9.85 -24.96 -8.68
C MET A 421 9.79 -23.96 -7.53
N GLY A 422 10.31 -24.32 -6.34
CA GLY A 422 10.26 -23.48 -5.14
C GLY A 422 11.39 -22.45 -5.06
N ASP A 423 12.46 -22.58 -5.81
CA ASP A 423 13.57 -21.63 -5.79
C ASP A 423 13.47 -20.65 -6.96
N LEU A 424 12.92 -19.46 -6.69
CA LEU A 424 12.73 -18.42 -7.71
C LEU A 424 14.03 -17.81 -8.23
N SER A 425 15.17 -18.06 -7.58
CA SER A 425 16.48 -17.54 -8.01
C SER A 425 17.12 -18.34 -9.14
N GLU A 426 16.69 -19.59 -9.38
CA GLU A 426 17.25 -20.48 -10.38
C GLU A 426 16.32 -20.67 -11.58
N GLU A 427 16.87 -20.83 -12.77
CA GLU A 427 16.12 -21.12 -13.99
C GLU A 427 15.67 -22.59 -14.02
N VAL A 428 14.38 -22.84 -14.22
CA VAL A 428 13.80 -24.19 -14.23
C VAL A 428 14.04 -24.87 -15.57
N THR A 429 14.67 -26.04 -15.54
CA THR A 429 14.84 -26.88 -16.71
C THR A 429 13.68 -27.87 -16.85
N LEU A 430 13.00 -27.85 -17.99
CA LEU A 430 11.94 -28.81 -18.28
C LEU A 430 12.46 -30.10 -18.88
N THR A 431 12.00 -31.22 -18.34
CA THR A 431 12.22 -32.56 -18.89
C THR A 431 10.96 -33.06 -19.60
N PRO A 432 11.08 -34.00 -20.60
CA PRO A 432 9.92 -34.54 -21.30
C PRO A 432 8.90 -35.15 -20.32
N ALA A 433 7.67 -34.66 -20.35
CA ALA A 433 6.59 -35.15 -19.51
C ALA A 433 5.93 -36.38 -20.15
N THR A 434 5.52 -37.36 -19.33
CA THR A 434 4.68 -38.46 -19.78
C THR A 434 3.25 -37.96 -19.91
N LEU A 435 2.78 -37.79 -21.14
CA LEU A 435 1.42 -37.32 -21.44
C LEU A 435 0.40 -38.45 -21.39
N VAL A 436 0.75 -39.64 -21.86
CA VAL A 436 -0.08 -40.84 -21.79
C VAL A 436 0.78 -42.03 -21.42
N SER A 437 0.29 -42.86 -20.52
CA SER A 437 0.94 -44.12 -20.15
C SER A 437 -0.09 -45.23 -20.09
N VAL A 438 0.07 -46.21 -21.00
CA VAL A 438 -0.70 -47.48 -20.96
C VAL A 438 0.28 -48.57 -20.55
N PRO A 439 0.13 -49.12 -19.34
CA PRO A 439 1.03 -50.15 -18.83
C PRO A 439 1.25 -51.29 -19.83
N LEU A 440 2.50 -51.64 -20.12
CA LEU A 440 2.93 -52.71 -21.03
C LEU A 440 2.60 -52.48 -22.53
N LEU A 441 1.96 -51.38 -22.92
CA LEU A 441 1.53 -51.14 -24.31
C LEU A 441 2.25 -49.94 -24.94
N ALA A 442 2.09 -48.76 -24.35
CA ALA A 442 2.65 -47.52 -24.94
C ALA A 442 2.89 -46.42 -23.90
N ARG A 443 3.91 -45.60 -24.15
CA ARG A 443 4.18 -44.38 -23.44
C ARG A 443 4.34 -43.25 -24.46
N VAL A 444 3.64 -42.15 -24.26
CA VAL A 444 3.78 -40.92 -25.04
C VAL A 444 4.38 -39.84 -24.15
N THR A 445 5.51 -39.31 -24.55
CA THR A 445 6.13 -38.17 -23.88
C THR A 445 6.09 -36.95 -24.77
N GLY A 446 6.01 -35.76 -24.19
CA GLY A 446 6.02 -34.50 -24.89
C GLY A 446 6.93 -33.48 -24.20
N LEU A 447 7.53 -32.62 -25.00
CA LEU A 447 8.30 -31.47 -24.55
C LEU A 447 8.11 -30.33 -25.55
N SER A 448 7.77 -29.15 -25.04
CA SER A 448 7.87 -27.90 -25.78
C SER A 448 8.19 -26.77 -24.80
N GLN A 449 8.88 -25.75 -25.28
CA GLN A 449 9.21 -24.56 -24.50
C GLN A 449 9.27 -23.36 -25.42
N VAL A 450 8.66 -22.27 -24.99
CA VAL A 450 8.59 -21.01 -25.71
C VAL A 450 8.94 -19.88 -24.73
N SER A 451 9.90 -19.05 -25.09
CA SER A 451 10.21 -17.84 -24.34
C SER A 451 9.25 -16.73 -24.73
N LEU A 452 8.70 -16.03 -23.74
CA LEU A 452 7.82 -14.88 -23.92
C LEU A 452 8.64 -13.60 -23.83
N GLY A 453 8.68 -12.85 -24.94
CA GLY A 453 9.28 -11.53 -25.02
C GLY A 453 10.81 -11.48 -25.05
N GLY A 454 11.33 -10.37 -25.56
CA GLY A 454 12.74 -9.98 -25.50
C GLY A 454 12.92 -8.78 -24.57
N LYS A 455 14.15 -8.44 -24.18
CA LYS A 455 14.47 -7.21 -23.43
C LYS A 455 13.98 -6.00 -24.22
N THR A 456 12.83 -5.46 -23.87
CA THR A 456 12.33 -4.18 -24.40
C THR A 456 12.65 -3.08 -23.40
N ALA A 457 13.13 -1.94 -23.91
CA ALA A 457 13.26 -0.75 -23.07
C ALA A 457 11.87 -0.36 -22.51
N PRO A 458 11.79 0.24 -21.32
CA PRO A 458 10.53 0.73 -20.77
C PRO A 458 9.79 1.61 -21.79
N GLN A 459 8.50 1.36 -21.99
CA GLN A 459 7.67 2.15 -22.89
C GLN A 459 7.00 3.26 -22.08
N GLU A 460 7.05 4.48 -22.60
CA GLU A 460 6.34 5.60 -21.98
C GLU A 460 4.85 5.55 -22.33
N VAL A 461 4.02 5.59 -21.30
CA VAL A 461 2.57 5.55 -21.39
C VAL A 461 1.98 6.80 -20.73
N LEU A 462 1.46 7.71 -21.53
CA LEU A 462 0.75 8.90 -21.03
C LEU A 462 -0.72 8.55 -20.76
N PHE A 463 -1.20 8.86 -19.56
CA PHE A 463 -2.62 8.90 -19.22
C PHE A 463 -3.07 10.35 -19.12
N THR A 464 -3.94 10.78 -19.99
CA THR A 464 -4.54 12.12 -19.90
C THR A 464 -5.53 12.21 -18.75
N LEU A 465 -5.81 13.42 -18.26
CA LEU A 465 -6.80 13.63 -17.19
C LEU A 465 -8.19 13.09 -17.54
N ALA A 466 -8.56 13.08 -18.84
CA ALA A 466 -9.81 12.49 -19.30
C ALA A 466 -9.78 10.96 -19.19
N GLU A 467 -8.70 10.31 -19.60
CA GLU A 467 -8.54 8.86 -19.53
C GLU A 467 -8.51 8.37 -18.07
N ILE A 468 -7.88 9.14 -17.15
CA ILE A 468 -7.86 8.84 -15.71
C ILE A 468 -9.29 8.94 -15.14
N ARG A 469 -10.06 9.96 -15.53
CA ARG A 469 -11.46 10.11 -15.09
C ARG A 469 -12.36 9.00 -15.61
N ASP A 470 -12.09 8.52 -16.83
CA ASP A 470 -12.82 7.43 -17.47
C ASP A 470 -12.33 6.04 -17.06
N ASP A 471 -11.47 5.95 -16.05
CA ASP A 471 -10.95 4.72 -15.45
C ASP A 471 -10.27 3.79 -16.48
N LYS A 472 -9.45 4.39 -17.35
CA LYS A 472 -8.90 3.69 -18.51
C LYS A 472 -7.64 2.90 -18.15
N THR A 473 -7.64 1.61 -18.44
CA THR A 473 -6.45 0.75 -18.39
C THR A 473 -5.73 0.75 -19.74
N LYS A 474 -4.40 0.80 -19.72
CA LYS A 474 -3.54 0.65 -20.89
C LYS A 474 -2.67 -0.57 -20.76
N THR A 475 -2.59 -1.37 -21.84
CA THR A 475 -1.77 -2.57 -21.88
C THR A 475 -0.52 -2.29 -22.68
N VAL A 476 0.63 -2.51 -22.09
CA VAL A 476 1.92 -2.59 -22.77
C VAL A 476 2.24 -4.06 -22.99
N ALA A 477 2.32 -4.49 -24.23
CA ALA A 477 2.56 -5.88 -24.57
C ALA A 477 3.83 -6.01 -25.42
N THR A 478 4.53 -7.13 -25.24
CA THR A 478 5.53 -7.58 -26.20
C THR A 478 4.84 -8.04 -27.49
N ASN A 479 5.54 -8.04 -28.60
CA ASN A 479 4.97 -8.46 -29.89
C ASN A 479 4.51 -9.93 -29.93
N ASP A 480 4.93 -10.75 -28.95
CA ASP A 480 4.61 -12.17 -28.83
C ASP A 480 3.47 -12.37 -27.80
N LEU A 481 2.25 -12.31 -28.28
CA LEU A 481 1.06 -12.25 -27.47
C LEU A 481 0.65 -13.58 -26.83
N ALA A 482 0.42 -13.51 -25.53
CA ALA A 482 -0.04 -14.56 -24.64
C ALA A 482 -1.44 -15.14 -24.91
N ARG A 483 -2.20 -14.65 -25.90
CA ARG A 483 -3.61 -15.05 -26.10
C ARG A 483 -3.83 -16.48 -26.65
N SER A 484 -2.76 -17.13 -27.09
CA SER A 484 -2.82 -18.50 -27.64
C SER A 484 -1.62 -19.32 -27.18
N LEU A 485 -1.24 -19.18 -25.92
CA LEU A 485 -0.07 -19.87 -25.35
C LEU A 485 -0.20 -21.39 -25.43
N ALA A 486 -1.29 -21.94 -24.90
CA ALA A 486 -1.50 -23.38 -24.93
C ALA A 486 -1.62 -23.89 -26.37
N THR A 487 -2.30 -23.15 -27.25
CA THR A 487 -2.41 -23.49 -28.67
C THR A 487 -1.04 -23.49 -29.35
N SER A 488 -0.21 -22.49 -29.10
CA SER A 488 1.14 -22.42 -29.65
C SER A 488 2.05 -23.51 -29.12
N LEU A 489 2.04 -23.74 -27.82
CA LEU A 489 2.81 -24.81 -27.18
C LEU A 489 2.44 -26.20 -27.71
N ILE A 490 1.15 -26.47 -27.78
CA ILE A 490 0.64 -27.75 -28.26
C ILE A 490 1.05 -27.97 -29.71
N SER A 491 0.98 -26.95 -30.57
CA SER A 491 1.39 -27.06 -31.98
C SER A 491 2.89 -27.29 -32.15
N GLN A 492 3.73 -26.84 -31.22
CA GLN A 492 5.18 -27.00 -31.22
C GLN A 492 5.65 -28.24 -30.42
N THR A 493 4.74 -28.95 -29.72
CA THR A 493 5.12 -30.07 -28.87
C THR A 493 5.65 -31.24 -29.70
N LYS A 494 6.92 -31.61 -29.42
CA LYS A 494 7.53 -32.80 -29.98
C LYS A 494 7.06 -34.01 -29.20
N LEU A 495 6.18 -34.82 -29.83
CA LEU A 495 5.69 -36.06 -29.26
C LEU A 495 6.65 -37.20 -29.57
N ASN A 496 7.07 -37.93 -28.54
CA ASN A 496 7.83 -39.16 -28.67
C ASN A 496 6.98 -40.33 -28.17
N VAL A 497 6.77 -41.32 -29.03
CA VAL A 497 5.93 -42.48 -28.74
C VAL A 497 6.84 -43.72 -28.63
N GLN A 498 6.83 -44.32 -27.45
CA GLN A 498 7.51 -45.59 -27.19
C GLN A 498 6.46 -46.70 -27.11
N ALA A 499 6.46 -47.61 -28.07
CA ALA A 499 5.61 -48.80 -28.04
C ALA A 499 6.38 -49.97 -27.45
N LEU A 500 5.80 -50.63 -26.45
CA LEU A 500 6.39 -51.75 -25.73
C LEU A 500 5.78 -53.06 -26.26
N GLY A 501 6.27 -53.56 -27.40
CA GLY A 501 6.16 -54.97 -27.74
C GLY A 501 4.95 -55.50 -28.50
N LEU A 502 4.03 -54.70 -29.02
CA LEU A 502 2.97 -55.14 -29.91
C LEU A 502 2.87 -54.21 -31.14
N MET A 503 2.37 -54.76 -32.28
CA MET A 503 2.16 -53.98 -33.52
C MET A 503 1.05 -52.91 -33.33
N ILE A 504 1.31 -51.92 -32.52
CA ILE A 504 0.46 -50.76 -32.37
C ILE A 504 0.90 -49.73 -33.44
N ASN A 505 -0.06 -49.28 -34.20
CA ASN A 505 0.21 -48.22 -35.21
C ASN A 505 0.49 -46.89 -34.50
N LEU A 506 1.77 -46.50 -34.47
CA LEU A 506 2.23 -45.27 -33.82
C LEU A 506 1.51 -44.00 -34.36
N SER A 507 1.14 -44.00 -35.65
CA SER A 507 0.45 -42.86 -36.27
C SER A 507 -0.97 -42.69 -35.68
N THR A 508 -1.65 -43.77 -35.28
CA THR A 508 -2.95 -43.72 -34.64
C THR A 508 -2.83 -43.11 -33.22
N ILE A 509 -1.80 -43.46 -32.46
CA ILE A 509 -1.58 -42.90 -31.13
C ILE A 509 -1.31 -41.41 -31.22
N THR A 510 -0.40 -41.00 -32.10
CA THR A 510 -0.06 -39.58 -32.28
C THR A 510 -1.25 -38.76 -32.76
N SER A 511 -2.11 -39.31 -33.64
CA SER A 511 -3.32 -38.62 -34.08
C SER A 511 -4.36 -38.45 -32.99
N ILE A 512 -4.59 -39.47 -32.15
CA ILE A 512 -5.53 -39.37 -31.02
C ILE A 512 -5.03 -38.33 -30.02
N VAL A 513 -3.74 -38.38 -29.63
CA VAL A 513 -3.15 -37.42 -28.69
C VAL A 513 -3.19 -36.01 -29.27
N GLY A 514 -2.78 -35.83 -30.52
CA GLY A 514 -2.79 -34.52 -31.19
C GLY A 514 -4.20 -33.93 -31.31
N ASN A 515 -5.19 -34.72 -31.67
CA ASN A 515 -6.59 -34.27 -31.74
C ASN A 515 -7.12 -33.88 -30.35
N THR A 516 -6.84 -34.69 -29.31
CA THR A 516 -7.25 -34.37 -27.93
C THR A 516 -6.60 -33.07 -27.46
N LEU A 517 -5.30 -32.91 -27.70
CA LEU A 517 -4.57 -31.67 -27.35
C LEU A 517 -5.17 -30.46 -28.07
N SER A 518 -5.50 -30.56 -29.33
CA SER A 518 -6.10 -29.46 -30.11
C SER A 518 -7.50 -29.06 -29.58
N LEU A 519 -8.29 -30.02 -29.07
CA LEU A 519 -9.60 -29.75 -28.52
C LEU A 519 -9.54 -29.02 -27.16
N ILE A 520 -8.54 -29.33 -26.34
CA ILE A 520 -8.40 -28.72 -25.01
C ILE A 520 -7.61 -27.41 -25.04
N ALA A 521 -6.86 -27.11 -26.10
CA ALA A 521 -6.03 -25.92 -26.18
C ALA A 521 -6.79 -24.61 -25.91
N PRO A 522 -7.96 -24.34 -26.52
CA PRO A 522 -8.71 -23.11 -26.23
C PRO A 522 -9.22 -23.04 -24.78
N ILE A 523 -9.55 -24.18 -24.18
CA ILE A 523 -10.00 -24.27 -22.79
C ILE A 523 -8.85 -23.89 -21.85
N LEU A 524 -7.66 -24.42 -22.12
CA LEU A 524 -6.45 -24.10 -21.36
C LEU A 524 -6.03 -22.65 -21.53
N ASP A 525 -6.09 -22.10 -22.76
CA ASP A 525 -5.80 -20.70 -23.02
C ASP A 525 -6.70 -19.77 -22.17
N SER A 526 -8.02 -20.04 -22.14
CA SER A 526 -8.96 -19.25 -21.34
C SER A 526 -8.70 -19.39 -19.84
N THR A 527 -8.37 -20.60 -19.38
CA THR A 527 -8.11 -20.88 -17.97
C THR A 527 -6.79 -20.24 -17.51
N ILE A 528 -5.71 -20.34 -18.31
CA ILE A 528 -4.43 -19.70 -18.03
C ILE A 528 -4.63 -18.17 -17.96
N PHE A 529 -5.36 -17.60 -18.92
CA PHE A 529 -5.67 -16.19 -18.92
C PHE A 529 -6.40 -15.75 -17.65
N SER A 530 -7.50 -16.44 -17.29
CA SER A 530 -8.28 -16.11 -16.08
C SER A 530 -7.49 -16.32 -14.79
N LEU A 531 -6.63 -17.34 -14.73
CA LEU A 531 -5.79 -17.59 -13.55
C LEU A 531 -4.71 -16.51 -13.40
N THR A 532 -4.01 -16.18 -14.47
CA THR A 532 -2.98 -15.12 -14.43
C THR A 532 -3.59 -13.75 -14.17
N GLU A 533 -4.81 -13.49 -14.66
CA GLU A 533 -5.57 -12.28 -14.35
C GLU A 533 -5.95 -12.23 -12.85
N ALA A 534 -6.40 -13.34 -12.26
CA ALA A 534 -6.68 -13.42 -10.82
C ALA A 534 -5.44 -13.20 -9.94
N LEU A 535 -4.27 -13.54 -10.46
CA LEU A 535 -2.96 -13.30 -9.83
C LEU A 535 -2.42 -11.88 -10.06
N GLY A 536 -3.10 -11.07 -10.87
CA GLY A 536 -2.62 -9.74 -11.25
C GLY A 536 -1.45 -9.74 -12.23
N VAL A 537 -1.18 -10.86 -12.93
CA VAL A 537 -0.02 -11.01 -13.83
C VAL A 537 -0.49 -11.41 -15.22
N LYS A 538 0.04 -10.75 -16.27
CA LYS A 538 -0.21 -11.12 -17.66
C LYS A 538 1.09 -11.52 -18.36
N PRO A 539 1.19 -12.77 -18.85
CA PRO A 539 2.37 -13.21 -19.58
C PRO A 539 2.65 -12.34 -20.81
N GLY A 540 3.85 -11.76 -20.91
CA GLY A 540 4.27 -10.92 -22.01
C GLY A 540 3.55 -9.58 -22.13
N ALA A 541 2.78 -9.18 -21.13
CA ALA A 541 2.10 -7.90 -21.07
C ALA A 541 2.09 -7.33 -19.65
N ALA A 542 1.96 -6.01 -19.57
CA ALA A 542 1.70 -5.29 -18.32
C ALA A 542 0.48 -4.39 -18.53
N ASP A 543 -0.52 -4.56 -17.69
CA ASP A 543 -1.61 -3.62 -17.61
C ASP A 543 -1.24 -2.54 -16.61
N VAL A 544 -1.40 -1.31 -16.99
CA VAL A 544 -1.21 -0.16 -16.11
C VAL A 544 -2.46 0.68 -16.09
N HIS A 545 -2.75 1.17 -14.92
CA HIS A 545 -3.88 2.02 -14.65
C HIS A 545 -3.46 3.16 -13.74
N VAL A 546 -3.95 4.36 -13.98
CA VAL A 546 -3.77 5.49 -13.06
C VAL A 546 -5.06 5.64 -12.28
N ASP A 547 -5.01 5.24 -11.02
CA ASP A 547 -6.17 5.23 -10.14
C ASP A 547 -6.69 6.64 -9.91
N LYS A 548 -5.79 7.58 -9.61
CA LYS A 548 -6.14 8.99 -9.38
C LYS A 548 -4.95 9.91 -9.59
N VAL A 549 -5.25 11.16 -9.92
CA VAL A 549 -4.27 12.24 -9.96
C VAL A 549 -4.79 13.44 -9.18
N ARG A 550 -3.91 14.10 -8.46
CA ARG A 550 -4.18 15.34 -7.75
C ARG A 550 -3.12 16.37 -8.08
N CYS A 551 -3.56 17.48 -8.60
CA CYS A 551 -2.70 18.61 -8.90
C CYS A 551 -2.67 19.57 -7.71
N GLY A 552 -1.48 19.98 -7.30
CA GLY A 552 -1.31 21.10 -6.38
C GLY A 552 -1.77 20.83 -4.95
N VAL A 553 -1.57 19.65 -4.42
CA VAL A 553 -1.88 19.36 -3.01
C VAL A 553 -0.79 19.93 -2.12
N SER A 554 -1.13 20.82 -1.20
CA SER A 554 -0.21 21.28 -0.18
C SER A 554 -0.21 20.31 0.99
N THR A 555 0.98 19.88 1.40
CA THR A 555 1.19 19.05 2.59
C THR A 555 2.31 19.61 3.44
N VAL A 556 2.19 19.46 4.76
CA VAL A 556 3.29 19.73 5.68
C VAL A 556 4.33 18.62 5.54
N ILE A 557 5.58 18.99 5.44
CA ILE A 557 6.70 18.08 5.20
C ILE A 557 7.80 18.16 6.26
N ALA A 558 7.80 19.20 7.09
CA ALA A 558 8.65 19.37 8.29
C ALA A 558 8.10 20.49 9.19
#